data_01aaf86961bceef93b6a0c3a26628173
#
_entry.id   01aaf86961bceef93b6a0c3a26628173
#
_cell.length_a   1.000
_cell.length_b   1.000
_cell.length_c   1.000
_cell.angle_alpha   90.00
_cell.angle_beta   90.00
_cell.angle_gamma   90.00
#
_symmetry.space_group_name_H-M   'P 1'
#
loop_
_entity.id
_entity.type
_entity.pdbx_description
1 polymer ?
#
loop_
_entity_poly.entity_id
_entity_poly.type
_entity_poly.pdbx_seq_one_letter_code
_entity_poly.pdbx_strand_id
1 'polypeptide(L)'
;LELKNVEKIEDLDHEHTARLVLDMFHRIIIHYALWFNEVKHQMGMEKALDILKKASERSYGIQMKRLSGALGFDMKDGIPLPLLKQSKESLKKLMDLVAVNWLANDGVWFQAVEFTHGMNDAKRCNDSCWAQFSPFEAQAIKNFLNLSEEPGLEGLKKALNFRVYACINTQSIVDEETDSFVFQMNECRVQSARKRKGLDDYPCKSGGLVEYTYFAEAIDPRIRTQCIGCPPDDHPEEWFCAWRFTLE
;
A
#
# COMPACT_ATOMS: atom_id res chain seq x y z
N LEU A 1 -26.71 13.79 -14.78
CA LEU A 1 -27.74 14.45 -13.93
C LEU A 1 -27.40 15.93 -13.84
N GLU A 2 -28.23 16.77 -14.45
CA GLU A 2 -28.05 18.23 -14.38
C GLU A 2 -28.61 18.72 -13.04
N LEU A 3 -27.77 19.33 -12.21
CA LEU A 3 -28.15 20.02 -10.99
C LEU A 3 -28.74 21.41 -11.37
N LYS A 4 -29.92 21.43 -11.96
CA LYS A 4 -30.60 22.70 -12.28
C LYS A 4 -31.17 23.29 -10.99
N ASN A 5 -30.89 24.56 -10.72
CA ASN A 5 -31.37 25.33 -9.57
C ASN A 5 -30.80 24.92 -8.19
N VAL A 6 -29.63 24.31 -8.11
CA VAL A 6 -28.92 24.07 -6.86
C VAL A 6 -27.92 25.22 -6.65
N GLU A 7 -28.17 26.04 -5.61
CA GLU A 7 -27.28 27.14 -5.23
C GLU A 7 -26.52 26.85 -3.93
N LYS A 8 -27.00 25.95 -3.09
CA LYS A 8 -26.44 25.60 -1.80
C LYS A 8 -26.71 24.13 -1.44
N ILE A 9 -26.03 23.64 -0.42
CA ILE A 9 -26.08 22.22 -0.01
C ILE A 9 -27.52 21.80 0.37
N GLU A 10 -28.28 22.69 0.99
CA GLU A 10 -29.65 22.43 1.42
C GLU A 10 -30.63 22.23 0.26
N ASP A 11 -30.25 22.64 -0.93
CA ASP A 11 -31.09 22.47 -2.14
C ASP A 11 -30.90 21.10 -2.79
N LEU A 12 -29.97 20.27 -2.29
CA LEU A 12 -29.71 18.94 -2.80
C LEU A 12 -30.83 17.97 -2.40
N ASP A 13 -31.23 17.13 -3.33
CA ASP A 13 -32.04 15.97 -3.02
C ASP A 13 -31.27 14.89 -2.27
N HIS A 14 -31.93 13.84 -1.84
CA HIS A 14 -31.36 12.75 -1.06
C HIS A 14 -30.20 12.06 -1.79
N GLU A 15 -30.33 11.75 -3.08
CA GLU A 15 -29.31 11.06 -3.86
C GLU A 15 -28.07 11.93 -4.04
N HIS A 16 -28.25 13.21 -4.40
CA HIS A 16 -27.11 14.12 -4.57
C HIS A 16 -26.42 14.44 -3.25
N THR A 17 -27.16 14.49 -2.14
CA THR A 17 -26.59 14.61 -0.78
C THR A 17 -25.70 13.39 -0.48
N ALA A 18 -26.17 12.16 -0.75
CA ALA A 18 -25.36 10.96 -0.54
C ALA A 18 -24.10 10.94 -1.43
N ARG A 19 -24.21 11.36 -2.69
CA ARG A 19 -23.04 11.51 -3.59
C ARG A 19 -22.05 12.52 -3.08
N LEU A 20 -22.50 13.66 -2.54
CA LEU A 20 -21.63 14.67 -1.95
C LEU A 20 -20.90 14.14 -0.71
N VAL A 21 -21.56 13.33 0.12
CA VAL A 21 -20.89 12.67 1.26
C VAL A 21 -19.74 11.78 0.78
N LEU A 22 -19.94 10.97 -0.26
CA LEU A 22 -18.87 10.13 -0.83
C LEU A 22 -17.73 10.98 -1.42
N ASP A 23 -18.07 12.07 -2.11
CA ASP A 23 -17.06 13.02 -2.63
C ASP A 23 -16.26 13.67 -1.48
N MET A 24 -16.91 14.03 -0.36
CA MET A 24 -16.22 14.55 0.81
C MET A 24 -15.22 13.55 1.42
N PHE A 25 -15.55 12.26 1.46
CA PHE A 25 -14.58 11.21 1.86
C PHE A 25 -13.36 11.19 0.92
N HIS A 26 -13.60 11.27 -0.39
CA HIS A 26 -12.51 11.34 -1.36
C HIS A 26 -11.64 12.60 -1.15
N ARG A 27 -12.25 13.77 -0.89
CA ARG A 27 -11.49 15.01 -0.57
C ARG A 27 -10.64 14.85 0.68
N ILE A 28 -11.11 14.15 1.70
CA ILE A 28 -10.31 13.87 2.91
C ILE A 28 -9.08 13.05 2.56
N ILE A 29 -9.21 12.00 1.73
CA ILE A 29 -8.08 11.15 1.31
C ILE A 29 -7.03 11.98 0.56
N ILE A 30 -7.46 12.79 -0.41
CA ILE A 30 -6.54 13.65 -1.18
C ILE A 30 -5.87 14.69 -0.27
N HIS A 31 -6.62 15.37 0.61
CA HIS A 31 -6.07 16.37 1.52
C HIS A 31 -5.07 15.76 2.50
N TYR A 32 -5.32 14.54 2.97
CA TYR A 32 -4.39 13.78 3.80
C TYR A 32 -3.07 13.49 3.07
N ALA A 33 -3.15 13.05 1.81
CA ALA A 33 -1.97 12.80 0.97
C ALA A 33 -1.18 14.08 0.69
N LEU A 34 -1.86 15.20 0.43
CA LEU A 34 -1.22 16.50 0.22
C LEU A 34 -0.51 16.99 1.48
N TRP A 35 -1.09 16.82 2.67
CA TRP A 35 -0.43 17.14 3.94
C TRP A 35 0.85 16.34 4.14
N PHE A 36 0.81 15.03 3.93
CA PHE A 36 2.00 14.18 4.03
C PHE A 36 3.09 14.63 3.05
N ASN A 37 2.70 14.88 1.78
CA ASN A 37 3.65 15.33 0.76
C ASN A 37 4.30 16.67 1.13
N GLU A 38 3.53 17.62 1.66
CA GLU A 38 4.07 18.93 2.06
C GLU A 38 4.99 18.81 3.27
N VAL A 39 4.62 18.05 4.29
CA VAL A 39 5.50 17.82 5.45
C VAL A 39 6.80 17.13 5.02
N LYS A 40 6.71 16.15 4.12
CA LYS A 40 7.90 15.50 3.55
C LYS A 40 8.77 16.49 2.77
N HIS A 41 8.17 17.39 1.98
CA HIS A 41 8.88 18.39 1.22
C HIS A 41 9.62 19.38 2.14
N GLN A 42 8.98 19.82 3.21
CA GLN A 42 9.55 20.83 4.12
C GLN A 42 10.54 20.23 5.13
N MET A 43 10.34 18.99 5.58
CA MET A 43 11.02 18.43 6.76
C MET A 43 11.79 17.13 6.49
N GLY A 44 11.66 16.54 5.31
CA GLY A 44 12.24 15.25 4.95
C GLY A 44 11.38 14.04 5.34
N MET A 45 11.72 12.88 4.78
CA MET A 45 10.91 11.66 4.89
C MET A 45 10.80 11.14 6.34
N GLU A 46 11.91 11.09 7.07
CA GLU A 46 11.95 10.58 8.45
C GLU A 46 10.97 11.34 9.36
N LYS A 47 11.07 12.68 9.37
CA LYS A 47 10.15 13.51 10.16
C LYS A 47 8.71 13.41 9.69
N ALA A 48 8.49 13.26 8.37
CA ALA A 48 7.16 13.09 7.82
C ALA A 48 6.50 11.79 8.30
N LEU A 49 7.25 10.69 8.37
CA LEU A 49 6.74 9.41 8.90
C LEU A 49 6.39 9.50 10.40
N ASP A 50 7.22 10.16 11.21
CA ASP A 50 6.94 10.38 12.63
C ASP A 50 5.69 11.24 12.86
N ILE A 51 5.54 12.30 12.07
CA ILE A 51 4.37 13.18 12.14
C ILE A 51 3.13 12.43 11.64
N LEU A 52 3.27 11.66 10.56
CA LEU A 52 2.18 10.86 10.01
C LEU A 52 1.64 9.86 11.03
N LYS A 53 2.51 9.16 11.77
CA LYS A 53 2.09 8.24 12.83
C LYS A 53 1.16 8.93 13.84
N LYS A 54 1.58 10.06 14.39
CA LYS A 54 0.82 10.85 15.38
C LYS A 54 -0.48 11.43 14.79
N ALA A 55 -0.41 11.93 13.56
CA ALA A 55 -1.55 12.52 12.88
C ALA A 55 -2.59 11.47 12.48
N SER A 56 -2.16 10.29 12.00
CA SER A 56 -3.07 9.22 11.56
C SER A 56 -3.87 8.64 12.72
N GLU A 57 -3.22 8.30 13.81
CA GLU A 57 -3.88 7.75 15.00
C GLU A 57 -4.97 8.71 15.52
N ARG A 58 -4.63 10.00 15.67
CA ARG A 58 -5.56 11.01 16.15
C ARG A 58 -6.68 11.30 15.13
N SER A 59 -6.33 11.46 13.86
CA SER A 59 -7.30 11.77 12.78
C SER A 59 -8.29 10.63 12.62
N TYR A 60 -7.79 9.38 12.57
CA TYR A 60 -8.65 8.19 12.47
C TYR A 60 -9.60 8.08 13.66
N GLY A 61 -9.10 8.24 14.89
CA GLY A 61 -9.93 8.18 16.09
C GLY A 61 -11.06 9.22 16.10
N ILE A 62 -10.76 10.48 15.69
CA ILE A 62 -11.77 11.53 15.54
C ILE A 62 -12.82 11.17 14.48
N GLN A 63 -12.38 10.72 13.32
CA GLN A 63 -13.28 10.38 12.21
C GLN A 63 -14.19 9.21 12.58
N MET A 64 -13.64 8.13 13.15
CA MET A 64 -14.42 6.96 13.57
C MET A 64 -15.45 7.30 14.65
N LYS A 65 -15.07 8.12 15.64
CA LYS A 65 -16.01 8.58 16.67
C LYS A 65 -17.19 9.37 16.09
N ARG A 66 -16.94 10.22 15.09
CA ARG A 66 -18.01 10.99 14.43
C ARG A 66 -18.89 10.10 13.55
N LEU A 67 -18.28 9.19 12.80
CA LEU A 67 -19.02 8.23 11.97
C LEU A 67 -19.86 7.28 12.81
N SER A 68 -19.35 6.79 13.94
CA SER A 68 -20.11 5.93 14.84
C SER A 68 -21.36 6.62 15.38
N GLY A 69 -21.25 7.89 15.75
CA GLY A 69 -22.42 8.69 16.19
C GLY A 69 -23.43 8.93 15.06
N ALA A 70 -22.95 9.21 13.84
CA ALA A 70 -23.82 9.49 12.69
C ALA A 70 -24.50 8.23 12.12
N LEU A 71 -23.80 7.07 12.14
CA LEU A 71 -24.27 5.81 11.55
C LEU A 71 -24.84 4.83 12.59
N GLY A 72 -24.79 5.18 13.87
CA GLY A 72 -25.41 4.40 14.95
C GLY A 72 -24.71 3.08 15.26
N PHE A 73 -23.37 3.04 15.20
CA PHE A 73 -22.61 1.87 15.64
C PHE A 73 -21.68 2.19 16.81
N ASP A 74 -21.49 1.22 17.70
CA ASP A 74 -20.62 1.35 18.86
C ASP A 74 -19.15 1.06 18.49
N MET A 75 -18.24 1.57 19.33
CA MET A 75 -16.80 1.34 19.26
C MET A 75 -16.31 0.60 20.51
N LYS A 76 -15.33 -0.27 20.37
CA LYS A 76 -14.58 -0.88 21.47
C LYS A 76 -13.08 -0.78 21.19
N ASP A 77 -12.34 -0.17 22.10
CA ASP A 77 -10.87 0.01 22.01
C ASP A 77 -10.41 0.59 20.64
N GLY A 78 -11.17 1.56 20.11
CA GLY A 78 -10.91 2.19 18.82
C GLY A 78 -11.36 1.38 17.61
N ILE A 79 -11.95 0.20 17.78
CA ILE A 79 -12.41 -0.68 16.71
C ILE A 79 -13.95 -0.65 16.63
N PRO A 80 -14.55 -0.45 15.43
CA PRO A 80 -15.99 -0.57 15.24
C PRO A 80 -16.51 -1.95 15.64
N LEU A 81 -17.52 -2.00 16.52
CA LEU A 81 -18.15 -3.26 16.94
C LEU A 81 -18.68 -4.11 15.77
N PRO A 82 -19.21 -3.55 14.68
CA PRO A 82 -19.56 -4.34 13.50
C PRO A 82 -18.39 -5.16 12.91
N LEU A 83 -17.15 -4.68 13.01
CA LEU A 83 -15.97 -5.47 12.60
C LEU A 83 -15.63 -6.54 13.63
N LEU A 84 -15.65 -6.22 14.93
CA LEU A 84 -15.36 -7.19 15.99
C LEU A 84 -16.37 -8.34 16.04
N LYS A 85 -17.59 -8.13 15.56
CA LYS A 85 -18.63 -9.17 15.47
C LYS A 85 -18.48 -10.10 14.26
N GLN A 86 -17.59 -9.75 13.31
CA GLN A 86 -17.32 -10.62 12.16
C GLN A 86 -16.49 -11.84 12.57
N SER A 87 -16.65 -12.94 11.86
CA SER A 87 -15.75 -14.08 12.00
C SER A 87 -14.35 -13.73 11.46
N LYS A 88 -13.33 -14.43 11.95
CA LYS A 88 -11.95 -14.29 11.44
C LYS A 88 -11.88 -14.52 9.93
N GLU A 89 -12.67 -15.46 9.42
CA GLU A 89 -12.75 -15.75 7.99
C GLU A 89 -13.36 -14.58 7.21
N SER A 90 -14.43 -13.97 7.71
CA SER A 90 -15.03 -12.77 7.09
C SER A 90 -14.08 -11.59 7.10
N LEU A 91 -13.33 -11.38 8.19
CA LEU A 91 -12.31 -10.34 8.25
C LEU A 91 -11.17 -10.60 7.26
N LYS A 92 -10.76 -11.87 7.08
CA LYS A 92 -9.75 -12.23 6.08
C LYS A 92 -10.24 -11.89 4.66
N LYS A 93 -11.48 -12.27 4.31
CA LYS A 93 -12.07 -11.91 3.02
C LYS A 93 -12.13 -10.38 2.81
N LEU A 94 -12.41 -9.63 3.87
CA LEU A 94 -12.39 -8.17 3.82
C LEU A 94 -10.98 -7.63 3.58
N MET A 95 -9.95 -8.19 4.23
CA MET A 95 -8.55 -7.84 3.97
C MET A 95 -8.15 -8.09 2.52
N ASP A 96 -8.48 -9.26 1.99
CA ASP A 96 -8.21 -9.61 0.59
C ASP A 96 -8.90 -8.62 -0.38
N LEU A 97 -10.14 -8.23 -0.10
CA LEU A 97 -10.87 -7.22 -0.88
C LEU A 97 -10.18 -5.85 -0.83
N VAL A 98 -9.77 -5.41 0.35
CA VAL A 98 -9.05 -4.13 0.52
C VAL A 98 -7.73 -4.14 -0.24
N ALA A 99 -6.97 -5.25 -0.18
CA ALA A 99 -5.72 -5.41 -0.91
C ALA A 99 -5.92 -5.39 -2.43
N VAL A 100 -7.00 -6.02 -2.93
CA VAL A 100 -7.38 -5.96 -4.35
C VAL A 100 -7.74 -4.53 -4.77
N ASN A 101 -8.49 -3.79 -3.94
CA ASN A 101 -8.84 -2.40 -4.21
C ASN A 101 -7.60 -1.49 -4.22
N TRP A 102 -6.66 -1.73 -3.31
CA TRP A 102 -5.38 -1.01 -3.29
C TRP A 102 -4.59 -1.21 -4.59
N LEU A 103 -4.45 -2.47 -5.06
CA LEU A 103 -3.77 -2.76 -6.33
C LEU A 103 -4.51 -2.18 -7.53
N ALA A 104 -5.84 -2.22 -7.53
CA ALA A 104 -6.65 -1.62 -8.58
C ALA A 104 -6.44 -0.10 -8.65
N ASN A 105 -6.34 0.57 -7.49
CA ASN A 105 -6.04 2.00 -7.43
C ASN A 105 -4.68 2.32 -8.05
N ASP A 106 -3.63 1.55 -7.72
CA ASP A 106 -2.30 1.70 -8.32
C ASP A 106 -2.36 1.57 -9.86
N GLY A 107 -3.03 0.51 -10.34
CA GLY A 107 -3.22 0.28 -11.79
C GLY A 107 -4.00 1.38 -12.50
N VAL A 108 -5.03 1.95 -11.88
CA VAL A 108 -5.82 3.07 -12.45
C VAL A 108 -4.98 4.34 -12.57
N TRP A 109 -4.19 4.66 -11.54
CA TRP A 109 -3.28 5.80 -11.58
C TRP A 109 -2.20 5.61 -12.66
N PHE A 110 -1.60 4.41 -12.71
CA PHE A 110 -0.61 4.08 -13.73
C PHE A 110 -1.16 4.28 -15.14
N GLN A 111 -2.34 3.69 -15.44
CA GLN A 111 -2.99 3.79 -16.74
C GLN A 111 -3.42 5.20 -17.09
N ALA A 112 -3.85 6.00 -16.11
CA ALA A 112 -4.20 7.40 -16.36
C ALA A 112 -2.99 8.22 -16.86
N VAL A 113 -1.79 7.96 -16.34
CA VAL A 113 -0.56 8.57 -16.84
C VAL A 113 -0.13 7.95 -18.17
N GLU A 114 -0.14 6.60 -18.26
CA GLU A 114 0.30 5.86 -19.46
C GLU A 114 -0.46 6.29 -20.72
N PHE A 115 -1.79 6.35 -20.64
CA PHE A 115 -2.63 6.67 -21.78
C PHE A 115 -2.59 8.13 -22.21
N THR A 116 -2.14 9.04 -21.33
CA THR A 116 -2.04 10.46 -21.61
C THR A 116 -0.62 10.92 -21.92
N HIS A 117 0.40 10.31 -21.29
CA HIS A 117 1.80 10.73 -21.34
C HIS A 117 2.77 9.63 -21.74
N GLY A 118 2.31 8.38 -21.87
CA GLY A 118 3.10 7.23 -22.28
C GLY A 118 3.75 6.45 -21.14
N MET A 119 4.26 5.28 -21.51
CA MET A 119 4.82 4.27 -20.59
C MET A 119 5.97 4.81 -19.74
N ASN A 120 6.89 5.59 -20.32
CA ASN A 120 8.07 6.08 -19.61
C ASN A 120 7.68 7.02 -18.46
N ASP A 121 6.72 7.91 -18.68
CA ASP A 121 6.23 8.83 -17.65
C ASP A 121 5.45 8.09 -16.58
N ALA A 122 4.63 7.12 -16.97
CA ALA A 122 3.91 6.26 -16.03
C ALA A 122 4.89 5.48 -15.13
N LYS A 123 5.93 4.87 -15.71
CA LYS A 123 6.98 4.16 -14.96
C LYS A 123 7.70 5.08 -13.98
N ARG A 124 8.13 6.25 -14.44
CA ARG A 124 8.83 7.22 -13.59
C ARG A 124 7.97 7.67 -12.40
N CYS A 125 6.69 7.95 -12.63
CA CYS A 125 5.75 8.30 -11.57
C CYS A 125 5.52 7.14 -10.59
N ASN A 126 5.34 5.92 -11.11
CA ASN A 126 5.15 4.72 -10.32
C ASN A 126 6.38 4.43 -9.44
N ASP A 127 7.58 4.41 -10.02
CA ASP A 127 8.82 4.16 -9.29
C ASP A 127 9.04 5.19 -8.17
N SER A 128 8.75 6.47 -8.44
CA SER A 128 8.82 7.54 -7.42
C SER A 128 7.73 7.40 -6.35
N CYS A 129 6.54 6.89 -6.69
CA CYS A 129 5.49 6.58 -5.72
C CYS A 129 5.94 5.44 -4.79
N TRP A 130 6.51 4.37 -5.35
CA TRP A 130 7.02 3.25 -4.59
C TRP A 130 8.17 3.63 -3.65
N ALA A 131 9.06 4.53 -4.07
CA ALA A 131 10.11 5.07 -3.22
C ALA A 131 9.59 5.78 -1.97
N GLN A 132 8.33 6.22 -1.98
CA GLN A 132 7.67 6.86 -0.84
C GLN A 132 6.77 5.90 -0.06
N PHE A 133 6.03 5.06 -0.78
CA PHE A 133 5.09 4.12 -0.16
C PHE A 133 5.82 3.00 0.60
N SER A 134 6.94 2.49 0.08
CA SER A 134 7.66 1.37 0.69
C SER A 134 8.17 1.66 2.11
N PRO A 135 8.84 2.78 2.41
CA PRO A 135 9.22 3.09 3.78
C PRO A 135 8.01 3.38 4.68
N PHE A 136 6.93 3.95 4.13
CA PHE A 136 5.68 4.12 4.88
C PHE A 136 5.07 2.76 5.26
N GLU A 137 4.91 1.83 4.30
CA GLU A 137 4.37 0.49 4.55
C GLU A 137 5.23 -0.27 5.57
N ALA A 138 6.55 -0.22 5.41
CA ALA A 138 7.49 -0.83 6.35
C ALA A 138 7.32 -0.30 7.78
N GLN A 139 7.24 1.03 7.95
CA GLN A 139 7.04 1.64 9.27
C GLN A 139 5.67 1.30 9.88
N ALA A 140 4.61 1.26 9.05
CA ALA A 140 3.28 0.86 9.50
C ALA A 140 3.29 -0.60 10.01
N ILE A 141 3.94 -1.50 9.27
CA ILE A 141 4.09 -2.91 9.65
C ILE A 141 4.96 -3.06 10.91
N LYS A 142 6.10 -2.34 10.99
CA LYS A 142 6.95 -2.32 12.19
C LYS A 142 6.15 -1.96 13.45
N ASN A 143 5.35 -0.91 13.37
CA ASN A 143 4.49 -0.47 14.46
C ASN A 143 3.42 -1.52 14.80
N PHE A 144 2.75 -2.09 13.80
CA PHE A 144 1.70 -3.09 13.98
C PHE A 144 2.22 -4.38 14.65
N LEU A 145 3.41 -4.83 14.24
CA LEU A 145 4.07 -6.02 14.79
C LEU A 145 4.88 -5.75 16.07
N ASN A 146 5.00 -4.48 16.46
CA ASN A 146 5.84 -4.04 17.58
C ASN A 146 7.29 -4.55 17.44
N LEU A 147 7.86 -4.42 16.23
CA LEU A 147 9.25 -4.81 15.98
C LEU A 147 10.20 -3.79 16.64
N SER A 148 11.39 -4.26 17.03
CA SER A 148 12.48 -3.39 17.50
C SER A 148 12.95 -2.42 16.40
N GLU A 149 13.80 -1.48 16.74
CA GLU A 149 14.36 -0.54 15.74
C GLU A 149 15.23 -1.25 14.70
N GLU A 150 16.00 -2.23 15.13
CA GLU A 150 16.88 -3.06 14.28
C GLU A 150 16.52 -4.55 14.42
N PRO A 151 15.41 -5.01 13.78
CA PRO A 151 14.91 -6.37 13.96
C PRO A 151 15.63 -7.41 13.10
N GLY A 152 16.59 -7.01 12.26
CA GLY A 152 17.35 -7.87 11.38
C GLY A 152 16.53 -8.59 10.32
N LEU A 153 17.10 -9.65 9.75
CA LEU A 153 16.45 -10.45 8.70
C LEU A 153 15.15 -11.13 9.17
N GLU A 154 15.09 -11.59 10.41
CA GLU A 154 13.87 -12.19 10.95
C GLU A 154 12.71 -11.19 11.04
N GLY A 155 13.02 -9.95 11.38
CA GLY A 155 12.06 -8.86 11.33
C GLY A 155 11.59 -8.56 9.90
N LEU A 156 12.51 -8.57 8.93
CA LEU A 156 12.18 -8.38 7.52
C LEU A 156 11.32 -9.54 6.97
N LYS A 157 11.67 -10.80 7.26
CA LYS A 157 10.86 -11.97 6.87
C LYS A 157 9.42 -11.85 7.38
N LYS A 158 9.25 -11.46 8.65
CA LYS A 158 7.92 -11.21 9.21
C LYS A 158 7.23 -10.07 8.48
N ALA A 159 7.89 -8.92 8.28
CA ALA A 159 7.30 -7.76 7.65
C ALA A 159 6.84 -8.04 6.21
N LEU A 160 7.61 -8.78 5.41
CA LEU A 160 7.23 -9.19 4.05
C LEU A 160 5.90 -9.96 4.01
N ASN A 161 5.61 -10.76 5.04
CA ASN A 161 4.34 -11.50 5.15
C ASN A 161 3.15 -10.63 5.59
N PHE A 162 3.36 -9.39 6.00
CA PHE A 162 2.32 -8.44 6.39
C PHE A 162 2.11 -7.32 5.38
N ARG A 163 2.83 -7.33 4.27
CA ARG A 163 2.61 -6.40 3.16
C ARG A 163 1.23 -6.60 2.54
N VAL A 164 0.68 -5.54 1.98
CA VAL A 164 -0.59 -5.62 1.23
C VAL A 164 -0.50 -6.65 0.10
N TYR A 165 0.66 -6.79 -0.53
CA TYR A 165 0.93 -7.80 -1.56
C TYR A 165 0.80 -9.24 -1.05
N ALA A 166 1.12 -9.52 0.20
CA ALA A 166 1.00 -10.86 0.78
C ALA A 166 -0.46 -11.37 0.84
N CYS A 167 -1.45 -10.45 0.79
CA CYS A 167 -2.86 -10.81 0.74
C CYS A 167 -3.34 -11.26 -0.65
N ILE A 168 -2.61 -10.92 -1.72
CA ILE A 168 -3.09 -11.07 -3.11
C ILE A 168 -2.14 -11.82 -4.03
N ASN A 169 -0.94 -12.12 -3.56
CA ASN A 169 0.10 -12.84 -4.30
C ASN A 169 0.51 -14.10 -3.52
N THR A 170 1.20 -15.03 -4.19
CA THR A 170 1.89 -16.15 -3.55
C THR A 170 3.38 -15.84 -3.51
N GLN A 171 3.98 -15.91 -2.33
CA GLN A 171 5.38 -15.59 -2.09
C GLN A 171 6.04 -16.68 -1.26
N SER A 172 7.36 -16.81 -1.40
CA SER A 172 8.16 -17.74 -0.59
C SER A 172 9.46 -17.08 -0.12
N ILE A 173 10.02 -17.62 0.94
CA ILE A 173 11.31 -17.25 1.50
C ILE A 173 12.18 -18.50 1.46
N VAL A 174 13.37 -18.37 0.87
CA VAL A 174 14.38 -19.40 0.80
C VAL A 174 15.59 -18.91 1.59
N ASP A 175 15.89 -19.56 2.70
CA ASP A 175 17.09 -19.27 3.49
C ASP A 175 18.32 -19.78 2.73
N GLU A 176 19.33 -18.93 2.56
CA GLU A 176 20.57 -19.29 1.88
C GLU A 176 21.69 -19.53 2.91
N GLU A 177 21.96 -18.53 3.76
CA GLU A 177 23.00 -18.54 4.79
C GLU A 177 22.45 -17.91 6.08
N THR A 178 23.28 -17.84 7.13
CA THR A 178 22.86 -17.24 8.41
C THR A 178 22.56 -15.74 8.33
N ASP A 179 23.15 -15.06 7.35
CA ASP A 179 23.09 -13.62 7.16
C ASP A 179 22.38 -13.19 5.87
N SER A 180 21.74 -14.12 5.16
CA SER A 180 21.01 -13.85 3.93
C SER A 180 19.81 -14.77 3.69
N PHE A 181 18.83 -14.26 2.95
CA PHE A 181 17.74 -15.05 2.40
C PHE A 181 17.27 -14.49 1.06
N VAL A 182 16.59 -15.32 0.27
CA VAL A 182 15.92 -14.93 -0.96
C VAL A 182 14.43 -14.90 -0.76
N PHE A 183 13.80 -13.77 -1.09
CA PHE A 183 12.36 -13.63 -1.23
C PHE A 183 11.99 -13.83 -2.70
N GLN A 184 10.97 -14.65 -2.95
CA GLN A 184 10.47 -14.95 -4.29
C GLN A 184 8.99 -14.61 -4.40
N MET A 185 8.61 -13.97 -5.49
CA MET A 185 7.21 -13.76 -5.87
C MET A 185 6.80 -14.87 -6.83
N ASN A 186 6.23 -15.94 -6.31
CA ASN A 186 5.88 -17.13 -7.08
C ASN A 186 4.64 -16.91 -7.95
N GLU A 187 3.59 -16.26 -7.41
CA GLU A 187 2.43 -15.81 -8.17
C GLU A 187 2.23 -14.31 -7.97
N CYS A 188 2.34 -13.57 -9.05
CA CYS A 188 2.11 -12.13 -9.07
C CYS A 188 0.81 -11.82 -9.79
N ARG A 189 -0.15 -11.19 -9.10
CA ARG A 189 -1.46 -10.85 -9.66
C ARG A 189 -1.36 -9.97 -10.91
N VAL A 190 -0.39 -9.05 -10.95
CA VAL A 190 -0.13 -8.19 -12.11
C VAL A 190 0.32 -9.03 -13.30
N GLN A 191 1.35 -9.83 -13.12
CA GLN A 191 1.93 -10.66 -14.19
C GLN A 191 0.95 -11.74 -14.66
N SER A 192 0.29 -12.43 -13.74
CA SER A 192 -0.73 -13.42 -14.07
C SER A 192 -1.90 -12.83 -14.85
N ALA A 193 -2.28 -11.58 -14.56
CA ALA A 193 -3.32 -10.89 -15.34
C ALA A 193 -2.86 -10.57 -16.76
N ARG A 194 -1.60 -10.24 -16.98
CA ARG A 194 -1.00 -10.01 -18.29
C ARG A 194 -0.88 -11.31 -19.09
N LYS A 195 -0.34 -12.37 -18.47
CA LYS A 195 -0.26 -13.72 -19.08
C LYS A 195 -1.62 -14.20 -19.60
N ARG A 196 -2.69 -14.06 -18.80
CA ARG A 196 -4.06 -14.41 -19.22
C ARG A 196 -4.57 -13.63 -20.45
N LYS A 197 -4.02 -12.45 -20.69
CA LYS A 197 -4.35 -11.59 -21.85
C LYS A 197 -3.40 -11.79 -23.02
N GLY A 198 -2.43 -12.71 -22.93
CA GLY A 198 -1.41 -12.93 -23.94
C GLY A 198 -0.45 -11.75 -24.13
N LEU A 199 -0.24 -10.97 -23.07
CA LEU A 199 0.68 -9.83 -23.04
C LEU A 199 2.01 -10.25 -22.43
N ASP A 200 3.08 -9.59 -22.86
CA ASP A 200 4.41 -9.71 -22.24
C ASP A 200 4.36 -9.30 -20.77
N ASP A 201 5.33 -9.76 -19.99
CA ASP A 201 5.46 -9.39 -18.59
C ASP A 201 5.60 -7.87 -18.44
N TYR A 202 4.98 -7.34 -17.37
CA TYR A 202 5.15 -5.95 -17.00
C TYR A 202 6.59 -5.71 -16.53
N PRO A 203 7.30 -4.68 -17.05
CA PRO A 203 8.69 -4.44 -16.71
C PRO A 203 8.82 -3.83 -15.29
N CYS A 204 8.70 -4.67 -14.26
CA CYS A 204 8.66 -4.25 -12.86
C CYS A 204 10.01 -3.81 -12.29
N LYS A 205 11.14 -4.20 -12.90
CA LYS A 205 12.47 -4.14 -12.26
C LYS A 205 12.83 -2.78 -11.67
N SER A 206 12.56 -1.68 -12.36
CA SER A 206 12.87 -0.34 -11.86
C SER A 206 12.07 0.00 -10.59
N GLY A 207 10.76 -0.31 -10.60
CA GLY A 207 9.91 -0.17 -9.42
C GLY A 207 10.33 -1.09 -8.29
N GLY A 208 10.60 -2.37 -8.59
CA GLY A 208 11.03 -3.35 -7.61
C GLY A 208 12.35 -2.99 -6.93
N LEU A 209 13.31 -2.41 -7.66
CA LEU A 209 14.57 -1.94 -7.07
C LEU A 209 14.32 -0.90 -5.97
N VAL A 210 13.49 0.11 -6.21
CA VAL A 210 13.17 1.11 -5.19
C VAL A 210 12.26 0.55 -4.11
N GLU A 211 11.29 -0.27 -4.49
CA GLU A 211 10.32 -0.90 -3.59
C GLU A 211 11.01 -1.73 -2.51
N TYR A 212 11.76 -2.76 -2.91
CA TYR A 212 12.35 -3.71 -1.98
C TYR A 212 13.53 -3.12 -1.23
N THR A 213 14.32 -2.25 -1.85
CA THR A 213 15.43 -1.59 -1.16
C THR A 213 14.93 -0.68 -0.04
N TYR A 214 14.02 0.24 -0.34
CA TYR A 214 13.53 1.18 0.67
C TYR A 214 12.64 0.52 1.73
N PHE A 215 11.94 -0.57 1.37
CA PHE A 215 11.22 -1.36 2.35
C PHE A 215 12.16 -2.02 3.36
N ALA A 216 13.20 -2.71 2.85
CA ALA A 216 14.16 -3.41 3.70
C ALA A 216 14.97 -2.45 4.58
N GLU A 217 15.48 -1.34 4.02
CA GLU A 217 16.20 -0.30 4.77
C GLU A 217 15.33 0.35 5.86
N ALA A 218 14.03 0.52 5.62
CA ALA A 218 13.11 1.07 6.63
C ALA A 218 12.76 0.06 7.74
N ILE A 219 12.86 -1.24 7.48
CA ILE A 219 12.79 -2.28 8.51
C ILE A 219 14.06 -2.29 9.34
N ASP A 220 15.22 -2.37 8.68
CA ASP A 220 16.52 -2.33 9.33
C ASP A 220 17.56 -1.74 8.36
N PRO A 221 18.21 -0.61 8.71
CA PRO A 221 19.11 0.10 7.79
C PRO A 221 20.39 -0.68 7.42
N ARG A 222 20.69 -1.76 8.12
CA ARG A 222 21.83 -2.65 7.83
C ARG A 222 21.54 -3.65 6.72
N ILE A 223 20.27 -3.80 6.31
CA ILE A 223 19.89 -4.78 5.28
C ILE A 223 20.21 -4.21 3.90
N ARG A 224 20.89 -5.02 3.09
CA ARG A 224 21.15 -4.76 1.68
C ARG A 224 20.27 -5.61 0.81
N THR A 225 19.80 -5.02 -0.29
CA THR A 225 18.89 -5.65 -1.25
C THR A 225 19.61 -5.86 -2.57
N GLN A 226 19.52 -7.06 -3.12
CA GLN A 226 20.01 -7.41 -4.45
C GLN A 226 18.88 -8.02 -5.28
N CYS A 227 18.66 -7.51 -6.49
CA CYS A 227 17.78 -8.16 -7.46
C CYS A 227 18.47 -9.40 -8.03
N ILE A 228 17.86 -10.58 -7.87
CA ILE A 228 18.32 -11.82 -8.53
C ILE A 228 17.75 -11.89 -9.94
N GLY A 229 16.48 -11.56 -10.10
CA GLY A 229 15.79 -11.48 -11.37
C GLY A 229 14.43 -10.82 -11.20
N CYS A 230 14.03 -9.99 -12.18
CA CYS A 230 12.75 -9.30 -12.18
C CYS A 230 12.45 -8.86 -13.62
N PRO A 231 11.21 -9.00 -14.12
CA PRO A 231 10.88 -8.56 -15.48
C PRO A 231 11.33 -7.10 -15.76
N PRO A 232 11.97 -6.79 -16.90
CA PRO A 232 12.04 -7.60 -18.11
C PRO A 232 13.19 -8.62 -18.19
N ASP A 233 13.92 -8.88 -17.09
CA ASP A 233 14.92 -9.95 -17.11
C ASP A 233 14.24 -11.31 -17.29
N ASP A 234 14.96 -12.26 -17.87
CA ASP A 234 14.55 -13.66 -17.91
C ASP A 234 14.42 -14.21 -16.48
N HIS A 235 13.39 -14.99 -16.26
CA HIS A 235 13.15 -15.63 -14.96
C HIS A 235 12.62 -17.06 -15.17
N PRO A 236 12.83 -17.97 -14.19
CA PRO A 236 12.25 -19.31 -14.25
C PRO A 236 10.73 -19.29 -14.12
N GLU A 237 10.09 -20.43 -14.34
CA GLU A 237 8.62 -20.54 -14.25
C GLU A 237 8.11 -20.49 -12.80
N GLU A 238 8.96 -20.79 -11.82
CA GLU A 238 8.63 -20.91 -10.40
C GLU A 238 8.38 -19.58 -9.71
N TRP A 239 8.89 -18.49 -10.28
CA TRP A 239 8.69 -17.15 -9.74
C TRP A 239 8.84 -16.06 -10.82
N PHE A 240 8.17 -14.93 -10.64
CA PHE A 240 8.28 -13.75 -11.51
C PHE A 240 9.43 -12.82 -11.12
N CYS A 241 9.71 -12.68 -9.84
CA CYS A 241 10.87 -11.92 -9.37
C CYS A 241 11.43 -12.52 -8.09
N ALA A 242 12.74 -12.30 -7.88
CA ALA A 242 13.45 -12.76 -6.70
C ALA A 242 14.46 -11.71 -6.22
N TRP A 243 14.55 -11.57 -4.89
CA TRP A 243 15.31 -10.53 -4.21
C TRP A 243 16.09 -11.16 -3.05
N ARG A 244 17.40 -10.96 -3.04
CA ARG A 244 18.27 -11.36 -1.93
C ARG A 244 18.36 -10.21 -0.94
N PHE A 245 18.24 -10.54 0.34
CA PHE A 245 18.46 -9.64 1.45
C PHE A 245 19.60 -10.16 2.31
N THR A 246 20.58 -9.31 2.59
CA THR A 246 21.76 -9.62 3.39
C THR A 246 21.88 -8.63 4.53
N LEU A 247 22.23 -9.08 5.73
CA LEU A 247 22.50 -8.22 6.89
C LEU A 247 24.02 -7.92 6.94
N GLU A 248 24.37 -6.63 6.91
CA GLU A 248 25.76 -6.14 7.07
C GLU A 248 26.02 -5.59 8.47
#